data_ed4ddcb4127d2b5c021922d933ab7e9f
#
_entry.id   ed4ddcb4127d2b5c021922d933ab7e9f
#
_cell.length_a   1.000
_cell.length_b   1.000
_cell.length_c   1.000
_cell.angle_alpha   90.00
_cell.angle_beta   90.00
_cell.angle_gamma   90.00
#
_symmetry.space_group_name_H-M   'P 1'
#
loop_
_entity.id
_entity.type
_entity.pdbx_description
1 polymer ?
#
loop_
_entity_poly.entity_id
_entity_poly.type
_entity_poly.pdbx_seq_one_letter_code
_entity_poly.pdbx_strand_id
1 'polypeptide(L)'
;MLEFAVWLSETKWSIALHESLYLYPWIESTHVLSICLFFGTLLFVDLRLTGKVFNNLSVTDMNRKVLPLTLFGFLVMSVTGLLLFYAIPVRNYQNIFFRIKILLIVIAGINAFFFHRRMSKEAKVWDKDSSIPSSMKNSAITSLVLWSSVIISGRMIAYNWFDCDRQPQPKWINTLTSCEVDYSLFEGIDGF
;
A
#
# COMPACT_ATOMS: atom_id res chain seq x y z
N MET A 1 10.47 13.76 -12.90
CA MET A 1 9.59 13.26 -11.81
C MET A 1 9.96 13.90 -10.47
N LEU A 2 11.25 14.03 -10.11
CA LEU A 2 11.68 14.75 -8.90
C LEU A 2 11.24 16.24 -8.94
N GLU A 3 11.47 16.93 -10.06
CA GLU A 3 11.04 18.33 -10.27
C GLU A 3 9.54 18.54 -10.04
N PHE A 4 8.71 17.56 -10.44
CA PHE A 4 7.27 17.59 -10.17
C PHE A 4 6.99 17.50 -8.66
N ALA A 5 7.71 16.64 -7.93
CA ALA A 5 7.56 16.53 -6.48
C ALA A 5 8.03 17.82 -5.78
N VAL A 6 9.10 18.43 -6.25
CA VAL A 6 9.58 19.73 -5.76
C VAL A 6 8.54 20.82 -6.02
N TRP A 7 8.04 20.94 -7.25
CA TRP A 7 6.98 21.89 -7.58
C TRP A 7 5.75 21.70 -6.69
N LEU A 8 5.36 20.44 -6.45
CA LEU A 8 4.20 20.12 -5.59
C LEU A 8 4.43 20.57 -4.14
N SER A 9 5.65 20.39 -3.61
CA SER A 9 6.01 20.79 -2.24
C SER A 9 6.00 22.29 -2.01
N GLU A 10 6.19 23.10 -3.06
CA GLU A 10 6.20 24.56 -3.00
C GLU A 10 4.79 25.16 -3.06
N THR A 11 3.77 24.34 -3.30
CA THR A 11 2.38 24.82 -3.34
C THR A 11 1.90 25.24 -1.95
N LYS A 12 1.16 26.35 -1.88
CA LYS A 12 0.61 26.88 -0.62
C LYS A 12 -0.19 25.84 0.18
N TRP A 13 -0.93 24.98 -0.52
CA TRP A 13 -1.73 23.92 0.11
C TRP A 13 -0.88 22.78 0.67
N SER A 14 0.20 22.40 0.00
CA SER A 14 1.15 21.39 0.49
C SER A 14 1.80 21.88 1.80
N ILE A 15 2.32 23.11 1.78
CA ILE A 15 2.95 23.75 2.95
C ILE A 15 1.93 23.86 4.11
N ALA A 16 0.74 24.40 3.85
CA ALA A 16 -0.29 24.55 4.87
C ALA A 16 -0.73 23.20 5.47
N LEU A 17 -0.79 22.14 4.66
CA LEU A 17 -1.15 20.82 5.13
C LEU A 17 -0.03 20.20 5.98
N HIS A 18 1.22 20.33 5.53
CA HIS A 18 2.39 19.80 6.25
C HIS A 18 2.61 20.50 7.60
N GLU A 19 2.47 21.83 7.65
CA GLU A 19 2.67 22.63 8.86
C GLU A 19 1.47 22.60 9.81
N SER A 20 0.35 22.03 9.41
CA SER A 20 -0.85 21.98 10.24
C SER A 20 -0.69 21.01 11.41
N LEU A 21 -0.75 21.55 12.63
CA LEU A 21 -0.69 20.79 13.88
C LEU A 21 -1.87 19.80 14.05
N TYR A 22 -2.99 20.05 13.39
CA TYR A 22 -4.21 19.24 13.55
C TYR A 22 -4.56 18.46 12.29
N LEU A 23 -4.53 19.06 11.10
CA LEU A 23 -4.99 18.39 9.88
C LEU A 23 -4.12 17.20 9.49
N TYR A 24 -2.80 17.34 9.54
CA TYR A 24 -1.90 16.27 9.18
C TYR A 24 -2.09 15.03 10.09
N PRO A 25 -2.06 15.13 11.44
CA PRO A 25 -2.32 14.00 12.32
C PRO A 25 -3.73 13.39 12.17
N TRP A 26 -4.76 14.22 11.89
CA TRP A 26 -6.09 13.70 11.63
C TRP A 26 -6.18 12.88 10.35
N ILE A 27 -5.55 13.34 9.27
CA ILE A 27 -5.49 12.60 8.00
C ILE A 27 -4.70 11.29 8.20
N GLU A 28 -3.58 11.33 8.89
CA GLU A 28 -2.77 10.14 9.19
C GLU A 28 -3.56 9.12 10.01
N SER A 29 -4.23 9.55 11.07
CA SER A 29 -5.07 8.69 11.90
C SER A 29 -6.22 8.09 11.11
N THR A 30 -6.89 8.88 10.28
CA THR A 30 -7.96 8.42 9.38
C THR A 30 -7.43 7.41 8.37
N HIS A 31 -6.22 7.62 7.84
CA HIS A 31 -5.56 6.68 6.93
C HIS A 31 -5.32 5.33 7.61
N VAL A 32 -4.79 5.32 8.82
CA VAL A 32 -4.54 4.09 9.59
C VAL A 32 -5.84 3.36 9.91
N LEU A 33 -6.89 4.06 10.36
CA LEU A 33 -8.19 3.46 10.62
C LEU A 33 -8.82 2.87 9.36
N SER A 34 -8.70 3.56 8.22
CA SER A 34 -9.20 3.05 6.94
C SER A 34 -8.43 1.83 6.43
N ILE A 35 -7.12 1.73 6.72
CA ILE A 35 -6.33 0.52 6.47
C ILE A 35 -6.89 -0.65 7.29
N CYS A 36 -7.16 -0.45 8.59
CA CYS A 36 -7.75 -1.49 9.43
C CYS A 36 -9.10 -1.97 8.89
N LEU A 37 -9.94 -1.05 8.45
CA LEU A 37 -11.23 -1.38 7.86
C LEU A 37 -11.08 -2.15 6.54
N PHE A 38 -10.28 -1.63 5.61
CA PHE A 38 -10.03 -2.22 4.31
C PHE A 38 -9.38 -3.61 4.44
N PHE A 39 -8.23 -3.67 5.12
CA PHE A 39 -7.47 -4.92 5.25
C PHE A 39 -8.20 -5.94 6.11
N GLY A 40 -8.87 -5.52 7.19
CA GLY A 40 -9.66 -6.41 8.03
C GLY A 40 -10.80 -7.08 7.27
N THR A 41 -11.55 -6.32 6.47
CA THR A 41 -12.63 -6.87 5.64
C THR A 41 -12.10 -7.77 4.51
N LEU A 42 -11.00 -7.39 3.88
CA LEU A 42 -10.33 -8.20 2.87
C LEU A 42 -9.83 -9.53 3.45
N LEU A 43 -9.22 -9.48 4.64
CA LEU A 43 -8.70 -10.64 5.37
C LEU A 43 -9.79 -11.70 5.59
N PHE A 44 -11.01 -11.30 5.97
CA PHE A 44 -12.12 -12.23 6.13
C PHE A 44 -12.44 -12.99 4.84
N VAL A 45 -12.53 -12.28 3.72
CA VAL A 45 -12.84 -12.87 2.41
C VAL A 45 -11.71 -13.79 1.97
N ASP A 46 -10.47 -13.32 2.05
CA ASP A 46 -9.30 -14.07 1.60
C ASP A 46 -9.07 -15.34 2.45
N LEU A 47 -9.22 -15.26 3.77
CA LEU A 47 -9.15 -16.44 4.65
C LEU A 47 -10.24 -17.46 4.34
N ARG A 48 -11.47 -17.03 4.07
CA ARG A 48 -12.55 -17.94 3.64
C ARG A 48 -12.19 -18.65 2.33
N LEU A 49 -11.61 -17.92 1.37
CA LEU A 49 -11.17 -18.45 0.08
C LEU A 49 -10.03 -19.46 0.19
N THR A 50 -9.19 -19.40 1.23
CA THR A 50 -8.18 -20.45 1.47
C THR A 50 -8.81 -21.80 1.79
N GLY A 51 -10.08 -21.84 2.18
CA GLY A 51 -10.79 -23.07 2.57
C GLY A 51 -10.41 -23.60 3.96
N LYS A 52 -9.66 -22.84 4.76
CA LYS A 52 -9.22 -23.24 6.10
C LYS A 52 -10.11 -22.69 7.22
N VAL A 53 -10.76 -21.57 6.96
CA VAL A 53 -11.53 -20.83 7.97
C VAL A 53 -12.90 -20.47 7.38
N PHE A 54 -13.93 -20.41 8.24
CA PHE A 54 -15.29 -20.03 7.87
C PHE A 54 -15.95 -20.90 6.78
N ASN A 55 -15.65 -22.20 6.74
CA ASN A 55 -16.12 -23.11 5.67
C ASN A 55 -17.66 -23.24 5.59
N ASN A 56 -18.38 -22.88 6.64
CA ASN A 56 -19.85 -22.93 6.69
C ASN A 56 -20.52 -21.71 6.03
N LEU A 57 -19.73 -20.71 5.60
CA LEU A 57 -20.26 -19.49 4.98
C LEU A 57 -20.13 -19.57 3.46
N SER A 58 -21.19 -19.16 2.72
CA SER A 58 -21.11 -18.96 1.29
C SER A 58 -20.14 -17.81 0.96
N VAL A 59 -19.19 -18.05 0.05
CA VAL A 59 -18.24 -17.02 -0.38
C VAL A 59 -18.96 -15.87 -1.07
N THR A 60 -19.94 -16.18 -1.90
CA THR A 60 -20.72 -15.19 -2.64
C THR A 60 -21.49 -14.26 -1.71
N ASP A 61 -22.18 -14.81 -0.71
CA ASP A 61 -22.95 -14.02 0.25
C ASP A 61 -22.05 -13.17 1.15
N MET A 62 -20.93 -13.75 1.60
CA MET A 62 -19.94 -13.03 2.40
C MET A 62 -19.35 -11.88 1.60
N ASN A 63 -18.88 -12.14 0.39
CA ASN A 63 -18.32 -11.10 -0.47
C ASN A 63 -19.34 -9.98 -0.75
N ARG A 64 -20.58 -10.31 -1.05
CA ARG A 64 -21.63 -9.31 -1.30
C ARG A 64 -21.90 -8.39 -0.10
N LYS A 65 -21.83 -8.93 1.12
CA LYS A 65 -22.04 -8.15 2.35
C LYS A 65 -20.82 -7.32 2.75
N VAL A 66 -19.63 -7.85 2.53
CA VAL A 66 -18.37 -7.24 2.99
C VAL A 66 -17.80 -6.27 1.93
N LEU A 67 -18.01 -6.53 0.65
CA LEU A 67 -17.46 -5.75 -0.45
C LEU A 67 -17.74 -4.23 -0.36
N PRO A 68 -18.97 -3.75 -0.05
CA PRO A 68 -19.21 -2.31 0.05
C PRO A 68 -18.34 -1.65 1.12
N LEU A 69 -18.16 -2.33 2.26
CA LEU A 69 -17.34 -1.84 3.36
C LEU A 69 -15.85 -1.84 3.01
N THR A 70 -15.39 -2.88 2.31
CA THR A 70 -14.02 -2.97 1.77
C THR A 70 -13.74 -1.84 0.79
N LEU A 71 -14.67 -1.58 -0.15
CA LEU A 71 -14.53 -0.50 -1.13
C LEU A 71 -14.55 0.88 -0.47
N PHE A 72 -15.41 1.08 0.53
CA PHE A 72 -15.43 2.32 1.29
C PHE A 72 -14.10 2.55 2.02
N GLY A 73 -13.59 1.53 2.74
CA GLY A 73 -12.29 1.58 3.39
C GLY A 73 -11.16 1.87 2.41
N PHE A 74 -11.17 1.21 1.24
CA PHE A 74 -10.19 1.45 0.17
C PHE A 74 -10.24 2.88 -0.37
N LEU A 75 -11.43 3.43 -0.60
CA LEU A 75 -11.61 4.79 -1.08
C LEU A 75 -11.05 5.82 -0.08
N VAL A 76 -11.43 5.70 1.20
CA VAL A 76 -10.93 6.60 2.26
C VAL A 76 -9.41 6.47 2.40
N MET A 77 -8.89 5.24 2.41
CA MET A 77 -7.45 4.97 2.46
C MET A 77 -6.71 5.60 1.28
N SER A 78 -7.27 5.51 0.07
CA SER A 78 -6.66 6.08 -1.14
C SER A 78 -6.64 7.60 -1.11
N VAL A 79 -7.75 8.23 -0.76
CA VAL A 79 -7.84 9.71 -0.65
C VAL A 79 -6.88 10.23 0.41
N THR A 80 -6.90 9.65 1.61
CA THR A 80 -6.01 10.08 2.70
C THR A 80 -4.55 9.80 2.38
N GLY A 81 -4.23 8.69 1.70
CA GLY A 81 -2.88 8.38 1.24
C GLY A 81 -2.35 9.38 0.20
N LEU A 82 -3.21 9.85 -0.72
CA LEU A 82 -2.85 10.92 -1.65
C LEU A 82 -2.62 12.25 -0.94
N LEU A 83 -3.41 12.59 0.08
CA LEU A 83 -3.22 13.80 0.89
C LEU A 83 -1.90 13.74 1.68
N LEU A 84 -1.55 12.59 2.25
CA LEU A 84 -0.26 12.39 2.94
C LEU A 84 0.92 12.49 1.98
N PHE A 85 0.79 11.96 0.75
CA PHE A 85 1.79 12.17 -0.28
C PHE A 85 1.93 13.63 -0.66
N TYR A 86 0.80 14.34 -0.82
CA TYR A 86 0.75 15.76 -1.17
C TYR A 86 1.41 16.65 -0.11
N ALA A 87 1.31 16.29 1.17
CA ALA A 87 1.90 17.07 2.26
C ALA A 87 3.45 17.05 2.25
N ILE A 88 4.08 15.93 1.89
CA ILE A 88 5.55 15.76 1.88
C ILE A 88 6.01 15.01 0.63
N PRO A 89 5.80 15.55 -0.58
CA PRO A 89 5.97 14.79 -1.83
C PRO A 89 7.44 14.46 -2.12
N VAL A 90 8.39 15.35 -1.86
CA VAL A 90 9.81 15.13 -2.11
C VAL A 90 10.34 13.98 -1.27
N ARG A 91 10.10 14.02 0.04
CA ARG A 91 10.54 12.99 0.98
C ARG A 91 9.95 11.62 0.64
N ASN A 92 8.64 11.58 0.31
CA ASN A 92 8.00 10.34 -0.12
C ASN A 92 8.59 9.81 -1.43
N TYR A 93 8.83 10.69 -2.40
CA TYR A 93 9.41 10.30 -3.68
C TYR A 93 10.83 9.73 -3.54
N GLN A 94 11.63 10.29 -2.66
CA GLN A 94 13.02 9.87 -2.38
C GLN A 94 13.12 8.68 -1.43
N ASN A 95 12.00 8.18 -0.89
CA ASN A 95 12.00 7.03 0.00
C ASN A 95 11.82 5.73 -0.78
N ILE A 96 12.76 4.77 -0.61
CA ILE A 96 12.72 3.49 -1.34
C ILE A 96 11.50 2.65 -0.98
N PHE A 97 11.08 2.64 0.29
CA PHE A 97 9.90 1.89 0.72
C PHE A 97 8.61 2.44 0.13
N PHE A 98 8.55 3.75 -0.12
CA PHE A 98 7.42 4.34 -0.84
C PHE A 98 7.33 3.82 -2.27
N ARG A 99 8.45 3.72 -2.99
CA ARG A 99 8.49 3.17 -4.36
C ARG A 99 8.09 1.70 -4.38
N ILE A 100 8.61 0.90 -3.44
CA ILE A 100 8.22 -0.50 -3.27
C ILE A 100 6.72 -0.60 -2.98
N LYS A 101 6.19 0.23 -2.09
CA LYS A 101 4.77 0.27 -1.75
C LYS A 101 3.90 0.54 -2.97
N ILE A 102 4.25 1.52 -3.80
CA ILE A 102 3.49 1.82 -5.04
C ILE A 102 3.51 0.62 -5.99
N LEU A 103 4.65 -0.01 -6.20
CA LEU A 103 4.76 -1.21 -7.03
C LEU A 103 3.87 -2.35 -6.49
N LEU A 104 3.90 -2.60 -5.19
CA LEU A 104 3.08 -3.62 -4.54
C LEU A 104 1.57 -3.32 -4.68
N ILE A 105 1.16 -2.05 -4.55
CA ILE A 105 -0.24 -1.64 -4.76
C ILE A 105 -0.69 -1.93 -6.19
N VAL A 106 0.15 -1.64 -7.19
CA VAL A 106 -0.17 -1.93 -8.60
C VAL A 106 -0.35 -3.44 -8.82
N ILE A 107 0.57 -4.25 -8.29
CA ILE A 107 0.49 -5.72 -8.39
C ILE A 107 -0.75 -6.25 -7.66
N ALA A 108 -1.06 -5.73 -6.47
CA ALA A 108 -2.26 -6.09 -5.72
C ALA A 108 -3.55 -5.70 -6.46
N GLY A 109 -3.57 -4.53 -7.09
CA GLY A 109 -4.68 -4.09 -7.94
C GLY A 109 -4.91 -5.02 -9.15
N ILE A 110 -3.83 -5.44 -9.81
CA ILE A 110 -3.90 -6.42 -10.92
C ILE A 110 -4.47 -7.76 -10.42
N ASN A 111 -3.98 -8.26 -9.26
CA ASN A 111 -4.50 -9.48 -8.66
C ASN A 111 -6.00 -9.35 -8.32
N ALA A 112 -6.41 -8.25 -7.71
CA ALA A 112 -7.80 -7.97 -7.37
C ALA A 112 -8.71 -7.89 -8.61
N PHE A 113 -8.23 -7.27 -9.70
CA PHE A 113 -8.96 -7.20 -10.97
C PHE A 113 -9.21 -8.59 -11.56
N PHE A 114 -8.20 -9.44 -11.63
CA PHE A 114 -8.35 -10.82 -12.13
C PHE A 114 -9.23 -11.68 -11.21
N PHE A 115 -9.08 -11.53 -9.90
CA PHE A 115 -9.95 -12.16 -8.91
C PHE A 115 -11.42 -11.79 -9.13
N HIS A 116 -11.72 -10.51 -9.21
CA HIS A 116 -13.09 -10.02 -9.35
C HIS A 116 -13.73 -10.46 -10.66
N ARG A 117 -12.95 -10.46 -11.76
CA ARG A 117 -13.39 -10.93 -13.06
C ARG A 117 -13.72 -12.43 -13.07
N ARG A 118 -12.94 -13.26 -12.36
CA ARG A 118 -13.23 -14.70 -12.20
C ARG A 118 -14.42 -14.94 -11.28
N MET A 119 -14.47 -14.25 -10.16
CA MET A 119 -15.58 -14.32 -9.21
C MET A 119 -16.92 -14.07 -9.91
N SER A 120 -17.02 -13.02 -10.72
CA SER A 120 -18.25 -12.69 -11.45
C SER A 120 -18.71 -13.78 -12.43
N LYS A 121 -17.77 -14.55 -13.00
CA LYS A 121 -18.07 -15.57 -14.01
C LYS A 121 -18.42 -16.93 -13.42
N GLU A 122 -17.73 -17.33 -12.37
CA GLU A 122 -17.68 -18.74 -11.93
C GLU A 122 -18.28 -18.97 -10.52
N ALA A 123 -18.51 -17.92 -9.72
CA ALA A 123 -18.91 -18.04 -8.32
C ALA A 123 -20.17 -18.88 -8.10
N LYS A 124 -21.18 -18.76 -8.97
CA LYS A 124 -22.43 -19.51 -8.87
C LYS A 124 -22.28 -21.03 -9.02
N VAL A 125 -21.21 -21.47 -9.69
CA VAL A 125 -20.96 -22.88 -9.97
C VAL A 125 -20.30 -23.56 -8.78
N TRP A 126 -19.18 -23.01 -8.31
CA TRP A 126 -18.39 -23.65 -7.23
C TRP A 126 -18.91 -23.34 -5.81
N ASP A 127 -19.75 -22.31 -5.64
CA ASP A 127 -20.42 -22.02 -4.35
C ASP A 127 -21.46 -23.12 -3.98
N LYS A 128 -21.99 -23.83 -5.00
CA LYS A 128 -22.88 -24.98 -4.82
C LYS A 128 -22.12 -26.28 -4.49
N ASP A 129 -20.93 -26.46 -5.05
CA ASP A 129 -20.18 -27.72 -4.95
C ASP A 129 -19.21 -27.74 -3.75
N SER A 130 -19.20 -26.70 -2.91
CA SER A 130 -18.32 -26.55 -1.74
C SER A 130 -16.83 -26.64 -2.06
N SER A 131 -16.44 -26.67 -3.33
CA SER A 131 -15.05 -26.81 -3.78
C SER A 131 -14.53 -25.51 -4.38
N ILE A 132 -13.68 -24.80 -3.64
CA ILE A 132 -13.06 -23.56 -4.11
C ILE A 132 -11.92 -23.91 -5.10
N PRO A 133 -11.94 -23.38 -6.34
CA PRO A 133 -10.88 -23.62 -7.31
C PRO A 133 -9.50 -23.19 -6.80
N SER A 134 -8.46 -23.94 -7.14
CA SER A 134 -7.08 -23.65 -6.72
C SER A 134 -6.62 -22.26 -7.18
N SER A 135 -7.10 -21.79 -8.33
CA SER A 135 -6.78 -20.45 -8.82
C SER A 135 -7.31 -19.33 -7.91
N MET A 136 -8.48 -19.53 -7.29
CA MET A 136 -9.07 -18.58 -6.34
C MET A 136 -8.34 -18.61 -5.01
N LYS A 137 -7.95 -19.79 -4.54
CA LYS A 137 -7.11 -19.95 -3.33
C LYS A 137 -5.77 -19.23 -3.48
N ASN A 138 -5.10 -19.45 -4.62
CA ASN A 138 -3.81 -18.82 -4.90
C ASN A 138 -3.95 -17.28 -4.98
N SER A 139 -5.01 -16.77 -5.62
CA SER A 139 -5.28 -15.33 -5.68
C SER A 139 -5.49 -14.73 -4.29
N ALA A 140 -6.22 -15.42 -3.40
CA ALA A 140 -6.43 -14.99 -2.03
C ALA A 140 -5.12 -14.98 -1.21
N ILE A 141 -4.30 -16.01 -1.33
CA ILE A 141 -2.98 -16.05 -0.66
C ILE A 141 -2.09 -14.93 -1.18
N THR A 142 -2.03 -14.73 -2.50
CA THR A 142 -1.28 -13.63 -3.11
C THR A 142 -1.78 -12.27 -2.62
N SER A 143 -3.09 -12.07 -2.51
CA SER A 143 -3.70 -10.87 -1.95
C SER A 143 -3.22 -10.60 -0.53
N LEU A 144 -3.28 -11.60 0.35
CA LEU A 144 -2.83 -11.49 1.74
C LEU A 144 -1.35 -11.11 1.85
N VAL A 145 -0.50 -11.75 1.07
CA VAL A 145 0.94 -11.46 1.05
C VAL A 145 1.21 -10.04 0.55
N LEU A 146 0.60 -9.64 -0.57
CA LEU A 146 0.80 -8.32 -1.16
C LEU A 146 0.32 -7.20 -0.23
N TRP A 147 -0.90 -7.29 0.31
CA TRP A 147 -1.43 -6.25 1.18
C TRP A 147 -0.69 -6.17 2.52
N SER A 148 -0.28 -7.31 3.09
CA SER A 148 0.61 -7.31 4.27
C SER A 148 1.93 -6.61 3.97
N SER A 149 2.53 -6.87 2.81
CA SER A 149 3.78 -6.22 2.37
C SER A 149 3.59 -4.71 2.14
N VAL A 150 2.43 -4.28 1.60
CA VAL A 150 2.07 -2.85 1.47
C VAL A 150 2.00 -2.16 2.83
N ILE A 151 1.38 -2.80 3.83
CA ILE A 151 1.28 -2.27 5.20
C ILE A 151 2.67 -2.16 5.84
N ILE A 152 3.49 -3.21 5.73
CA ILE A 152 4.86 -3.23 6.26
C ILE A 152 5.68 -2.12 5.59
N SER A 153 5.67 -2.03 4.25
CA SER A 153 6.38 -0.97 3.52
C SER A 153 5.91 0.42 3.95
N GLY A 154 4.60 0.61 4.17
CA GLY A 154 4.05 1.86 4.68
C GLY A 154 4.58 2.23 6.07
N ARG A 155 4.77 1.23 6.95
CA ARG A 155 5.35 1.45 8.27
C ARG A 155 6.84 1.78 8.19
N MET A 156 7.58 1.14 7.26
CA MET A 156 9.01 1.39 7.06
C MET A 156 9.31 2.82 6.60
N ILE A 157 8.40 3.47 5.85
CA ILE A 157 8.53 4.88 5.46
C ILE A 157 8.70 5.78 6.70
N ALA A 158 7.99 5.50 7.79
CA ALA A 158 8.03 6.31 8.99
C ALA A 158 9.37 6.23 9.76
N TYR A 159 10.17 5.16 9.55
CA TYR A 159 11.46 4.99 10.24
C TYR A 159 12.63 5.71 9.57
N ASN A 160 12.48 6.18 8.34
CA ASN A 160 13.49 6.95 7.60
C ASN A 160 14.88 6.29 7.52
N TRP A 161 14.94 4.97 7.41
CA TRP A 161 16.22 4.27 7.41
C TRP A 161 17.09 4.58 6.20
N PHE A 162 16.47 4.89 5.08
CA PHE A 162 17.12 5.16 3.79
C PHE A 162 16.70 6.51 3.21
N ASP A 163 16.45 7.50 4.06
CA ASP A 163 16.20 8.86 3.60
C ASP A 163 17.51 9.51 3.12
N CYS A 164 17.40 10.43 2.16
CA CYS A 164 18.57 11.11 1.59
C CYS A 164 19.41 11.86 2.63
N ASP A 165 18.82 12.27 3.74
CA ASP A 165 19.51 12.95 4.84
C ASP A 165 20.37 12.01 5.71
N ARG A 166 20.21 10.70 5.54
CA ARG A 166 20.93 9.68 6.30
C ARG A 166 22.05 9.05 5.46
N GLN A 167 23.09 9.80 5.25
CA GLN A 167 24.30 9.33 4.59
C GLN A 167 25.35 8.89 5.62
N PRO A 168 26.26 7.96 5.29
CA PRO A 168 26.46 7.30 3.99
C PRO A 168 25.48 6.13 3.74
N GLN A 169 25.09 5.94 2.48
CA GLN A 169 24.22 4.83 2.03
C GLN A 169 24.81 4.14 0.79
N PRO A 170 24.44 2.87 0.52
CA PRO A 170 24.87 2.18 -0.69
C PRO A 170 24.50 2.97 -1.96
N LYS A 171 25.42 3.09 -2.91
CA LYS A 171 25.25 3.86 -4.16
C LYS A 171 23.98 3.49 -4.94
N TRP A 172 23.60 2.22 -4.93
CA TRP A 172 22.39 1.76 -5.62
C TRP A 172 21.10 2.34 -5.00
N ILE A 173 21.05 2.55 -3.67
CA ILE A 173 19.91 3.20 -3.02
C ILE A 173 19.85 4.67 -3.45
N ASN A 174 20.95 5.41 -3.37
CA ASN A 174 21.01 6.81 -3.76
C ASN A 174 20.59 7.01 -5.23
N THR A 175 21.02 6.10 -6.12
CA THR A 175 20.59 6.13 -7.53
C THR A 175 19.10 5.85 -7.69
N LEU A 176 18.59 4.83 -7.00
CA LEU A 176 17.16 4.49 -7.09
C LEU A 176 16.25 5.56 -6.48
N THR A 177 16.69 6.26 -5.46
CA THR A 177 15.88 7.28 -4.76
C THR A 177 16.13 8.68 -5.28
N SER A 178 17.07 8.85 -6.22
CA SER A 178 17.47 10.14 -6.77
C SER A 178 17.99 11.11 -5.69
N CYS A 179 18.77 10.58 -4.70
CA CYS A 179 19.46 11.39 -3.72
C CYS A 179 20.69 12.03 -4.37
N GLU A 180 20.83 13.34 -4.24
CA GLU A 180 22.05 14.06 -4.58
C GLU A 180 23.03 13.94 -3.41
N VAL A 181 24.14 13.23 -3.63
CA VAL A 181 25.15 12.96 -2.60
C VAL A 181 26.53 13.38 -3.10
N ASP A 182 27.18 14.22 -2.33
CA ASP A 182 28.60 14.53 -2.54
C ASP A 182 29.47 13.41 -1.93
N TYR A 183 29.87 12.48 -2.78
CA TYR A 183 30.71 11.35 -2.34
C TYR A 183 32.10 11.74 -1.89
N SER A 184 32.58 12.94 -2.21
CA SER A 184 33.90 13.42 -1.76
C SER A 184 33.99 13.56 -0.24
N LEU A 185 32.87 13.76 0.43
CA LEU A 185 32.75 13.83 1.89
C LEU A 185 32.96 12.49 2.59
N PHE A 186 32.92 11.39 1.84
CA PHE A 186 33.00 10.02 2.36
C PHE A 186 34.23 9.26 1.85
N GLU A 187 35.16 9.94 1.13
CA GLU A 187 36.44 9.35 0.73
C GLU A 187 37.25 8.97 1.96
N GLY A 188 37.48 7.68 2.16
CA GLY A 188 38.22 7.13 3.31
C GLY A 188 37.38 6.28 4.27
N ILE A 189 36.09 6.14 4.02
CA ILE A 189 35.22 5.20 4.75
C ILE A 189 35.16 3.89 3.95
N ASP A 190 35.82 2.84 4.47
CA ASP A 190 35.84 1.53 3.83
C ASP A 190 34.42 0.98 3.65
N GLY A 191 34.03 0.73 2.40
CA GLY A 191 32.76 0.10 2.05
C GLY A 191 31.75 0.96 1.27
N PHE A 192 32.11 2.15 0.79
CA PHE A 192 31.26 3.06 -0.03
C PHE A 192 31.84 3.34 -1.41
#